data_8cf0465c2bac5a3351c7cb16e1dd463b
#
_entry.id   8cf0465c2bac5a3351c7cb16e1dd463b
#
_cell.length_a   1.000
_cell.length_b   1.000
_cell.length_c   1.000
_cell.angle_alpha   90.00
_cell.angle_beta   90.00
_cell.angle_gamma   90.00
#
_symmetry.space_group_name_H-M   'P 1'
#
loop_
_entity.id
_entity.type
_entity.pdbx_description
1 polymer ?
#
loop_
_entity_poly.entity_id
_entity_poly.type
_entity_poly.pdbx_seq_one_letter_code
_entity_poly.pdbx_strand_id
1 'polypeptide(L)'
;MRICSLLPSATEMVCALGLEDQLVGVSHTCDSPETVGEKPVVSRSLRNIRHLESSEIDAIIQQARTNNNPLYWIDGDLLRELQPDLIITQELCEVCAIGSGSVFETAAKVLDYQPEIITVRPAGLDDIFQNILNVGQAAQVPQRAQDLVDDLRRRMDHVTGGLQDIELRPRVFCV
;
A
#
# COMPACT_ATOMS: atom_id res chain seq x y z
N MET A 1 13.96 -12.74 -1.96
CA MET A 1 12.91 -12.11 -2.78
C MET A 1 13.11 -10.61 -2.73
N ARG A 2 12.87 -9.91 -3.81
CA ARG A 2 12.97 -8.43 -3.91
C ARG A 2 11.56 -7.87 -4.01
N ILE A 3 11.13 -7.12 -3.01
CA ILE A 3 9.76 -6.62 -2.88
C ILE A 3 9.72 -5.13 -3.15
N CYS A 4 8.82 -4.67 -4.02
CA CYS A 4 8.50 -3.27 -4.22
C CYS A 4 7.08 -2.98 -3.73
N SER A 5 6.93 -2.05 -2.78
CA SER A 5 5.63 -1.68 -2.22
C SER A 5 5.25 -0.26 -2.63
N LEU A 6 4.12 -0.13 -3.32
CA LEU A 6 3.67 1.15 -3.88
C LEU A 6 2.58 1.84 -3.03
N LEU A 7 2.39 1.39 -1.78
CA LEU A 7 1.45 2.03 -0.83
C LEU A 7 1.88 1.80 0.63
N PRO A 8 1.59 2.76 1.53
CA PRO A 8 2.00 2.69 2.93
C PRO A 8 1.54 1.43 3.66
N SER A 9 0.25 1.09 3.56
CA SER A 9 -0.30 -0.08 4.27
C SER A 9 0.35 -1.40 3.86
N ALA A 10 0.69 -1.58 2.58
CA ALA A 10 1.41 -2.78 2.15
C ALA A 10 2.86 -2.77 2.63
N THR A 11 3.51 -1.62 2.68
CA THR A 11 4.85 -1.46 3.28
C THR A 11 4.85 -1.90 4.74
N GLU A 12 3.88 -1.43 5.51
CA GLU A 12 3.71 -1.83 6.91
C GLU A 12 3.43 -3.34 7.05
N MET A 13 2.60 -3.93 6.16
CA MET A 13 2.37 -5.39 6.14
C MET A 13 3.67 -6.15 5.88
N VAL A 14 4.48 -5.75 4.89
CA VAL A 14 5.78 -6.38 4.59
C VAL A 14 6.72 -6.30 5.79
N CYS A 15 6.80 -5.14 6.44
CA CYS A 15 7.63 -4.95 7.64
C CYS A 15 7.12 -5.77 8.82
N ALA A 16 5.80 -5.81 9.06
CA ALA A 16 5.18 -6.61 10.11
C ALA A 16 5.39 -8.13 9.93
N LEU A 17 5.54 -8.58 8.67
CA LEU A 17 5.91 -9.96 8.33
C LEU A 17 7.42 -10.25 8.51
N GLY A 18 8.21 -9.25 8.92
CA GLY A 18 9.67 -9.38 9.10
C GLY A 18 10.43 -9.49 7.78
N LEU A 19 9.96 -8.81 6.74
CA LEU A 19 10.52 -8.83 5.38
C LEU A 19 11.11 -7.48 4.97
N GLU A 20 11.37 -6.58 5.90
CA GLU A 20 11.90 -5.24 5.64
C GLU A 20 13.21 -5.26 4.83
N ASP A 21 14.10 -6.22 5.10
CA ASP A 21 15.35 -6.39 4.36
C ASP A 21 15.14 -6.78 2.89
N GLN A 22 13.98 -7.34 2.57
CA GLN A 22 13.61 -7.71 1.21
C GLN A 22 12.93 -6.56 0.45
N LEU A 23 12.57 -5.48 1.15
CA LEU A 23 11.95 -4.30 0.58
C LEU A 23 13.01 -3.48 -0.17
N VAL A 24 12.97 -3.51 -1.49
CA VAL A 24 13.95 -2.85 -2.37
C VAL A 24 13.48 -1.51 -2.92
N GLY A 25 12.18 -1.25 -2.90
CA GLY A 25 11.61 0.00 -3.36
C GLY A 25 10.26 0.29 -2.73
N VAL A 26 9.96 1.58 -2.54
CA VAL A 26 8.75 2.05 -1.86
C VAL A 26 8.09 3.22 -2.61
N SER A 27 6.86 3.55 -2.25
CA SER A 27 6.17 4.77 -2.68
C SER A 27 6.66 5.99 -1.88
N HIS A 28 6.55 7.17 -2.48
CA HIS A 28 6.85 8.44 -1.83
C HIS A 28 5.99 8.76 -0.60
N THR A 29 4.93 7.99 -0.35
CA THR A 29 4.04 8.13 0.81
C THR A 29 4.33 7.10 1.90
N CYS A 30 5.29 6.19 1.70
CA CYS A 30 5.69 5.20 2.69
C CYS A 30 6.66 5.85 3.69
N ASP A 31 6.22 5.99 4.93
CA ASP A 31 6.93 6.69 6.01
C ASP A 31 7.00 5.87 7.31
N SER A 32 6.43 4.69 7.34
CA SER A 32 6.41 3.80 8.50
C SER A 32 6.79 2.35 8.12
N PRO A 33 7.64 1.69 8.91
CA PRO A 33 8.49 2.23 10.00
C PRO A 33 9.53 3.26 9.50
N GLU A 34 10.16 4.03 10.40
CA GLU A 34 11.08 5.12 10.05
C GLU A 34 12.24 4.67 9.12
N THR A 35 12.71 3.44 9.30
CA THR A 35 13.75 2.81 8.49
C THR A 35 13.40 2.68 7.01
N VAL A 36 12.12 2.69 6.66
CA VAL A 36 11.62 2.65 5.28
C VAL A 36 11.99 3.92 4.51
N GLY A 37 12.16 5.05 5.19
CA GLY A 37 12.56 6.32 4.59
C GLY A 37 13.92 6.29 3.87
N GLU A 38 14.77 5.30 4.13
CA GLU A 38 16.06 5.09 3.46
C GLU A 38 15.95 4.26 2.17
N LYS A 39 14.78 3.67 1.90
CA LYS A 39 14.56 2.83 0.71
C LYS A 39 14.39 3.68 -0.55
N PRO A 40 14.81 3.17 -1.73
CA PRO A 40 14.58 3.82 -3.01
C PRO A 40 13.11 4.13 -3.27
N VAL A 41 12.81 5.37 -3.65
CA VAL A 41 11.43 5.82 -3.91
C VAL A 41 11.08 5.66 -5.38
N VAL A 42 10.28 4.65 -5.70
CA VAL A 42 9.93 4.23 -7.07
C VAL A 42 8.76 5.01 -7.66
N SER A 43 7.99 5.70 -6.82
CA SER A 43 6.84 6.48 -7.28
C SER A 43 6.84 7.89 -6.75
N ARG A 44 6.34 8.82 -7.55
CA ARG A 44 6.27 10.24 -7.17
C ARG A 44 4.93 10.83 -7.59
N SER A 45 4.45 11.80 -6.82
CA SER A 45 3.37 12.67 -7.24
C SER A 45 3.87 13.61 -8.36
N LEU A 46 3.10 13.74 -9.42
CA LEU A 46 3.39 14.67 -10.52
C LEU A 46 3.14 16.13 -10.12
N ARG A 47 2.47 16.38 -9.00
CA ARG A 47 2.18 17.71 -8.49
C ARG A 47 2.55 17.82 -7.03
N ASN A 48 3.20 18.91 -6.65
CA ASN A 48 3.42 19.23 -5.25
C ASN A 48 2.14 19.84 -4.65
N ILE A 49 1.35 19.01 -3.97
CA ILE A 49 0.07 19.39 -3.36
C ILE A 49 0.18 19.78 -1.89
N ARG A 50 1.38 19.68 -1.29
CA ARG A 50 1.59 19.86 0.17
C ARG A 50 1.28 21.28 0.68
N HIS A 51 1.23 22.27 -0.20
CA HIS A 51 1.02 23.68 0.13
C HIS A 51 -0.30 24.23 -0.40
N LEU A 52 -1.16 23.35 -0.94
CA LEU A 52 -2.43 23.73 -1.53
C LEU A 52 -3.56 23.62 -0.51
N GLU A 53 -4.55 24.49 -0.66
CA GLU A 53 -5.80 24.39 0.09
C GLU A 53 -6.63 23.19 -0.40
N SER A 54 -7.49 22.63 0.47
CA SER A 54 -8.30 21.45 0.16
C SER A 54 -9.12 21.60 -1.12
N SER A 55 -9.68 22.80 -1.37
CA SER A 55 -10.43 23.13 -2.58
C SER A 55 -9.59 23.10 -3.87
N GLU A 56 -8.32 23.49 -3.78
CA GLU A 56 -7.39 23.44 -4.90
C GLU A 56 -6.99 22.00 -5.21
N ILE A 57 -6.78 21.18 -4.16
CA ILE A 57 -6.51 19.75 -4.29
C ILE A 57 -7.70 19.05 -4.96
N ASP A 58 -8.93 19.32 -4.51
CA ASP A 58 -10.13 18.75 -5.11
C ASP A 58 -10.26 19.13 -6.59
N ALA A 59 -10.04 20.40 -6.94
CA ALA A 59 -10.08 20.87 -8.33
C ALA A 59 -9.05 20.14 -9.22
N ILE A 60 -7.83 19.91 -8.73
CA ILE A 60 -6.78 19.17 -9.42
C ILE A 60 -7.22 17.70 -9.65
N ILE A 61 -7.77 17.06 -8.64
CA ILE A 61 -8.25 15.67 -8.74
C ILE A 61 -9.40 15.57 -9.76
N GLN A 62 -10.37 16.48 -9.70
CA GLN A 62 -11.50 16.50 -10.65
C GLN A 62 -11.02 16.73 -12.09
N GLN A 63 -10.08 17.64 -12.29
CA GLN A 63 -9.51 17.88 -13.61
C GLN A 63 -8.72 16.67 -14.13
N ALA A 64 -7.96 16.00 -13.27
CA ALA A 64 -7.23 14.80 -13.63
C ALA A 64 -8.17 13.66 -14.03
N ARG A 65 -9.28 13.47 -13.28
CA ARG A 65 -10.34 12.50 -13.62
C ARG A 65 -10.97 12.79 -14.98
N THR A 66 -11.33 14.05 -15.24
CA THR A 66 -11.98 14.46 -16.49
C THR A 66 -11.08 14.24 -17.71
N ASN A 67 -9.78 14.49 -17.55
CA ASN A 67 -8.80 14.41 -18.64
C ASN A 67 -8.07 13.07 -18.71
N ASN A 68 -8.40 12.12 -17.85
CA ASN A 68 -7.71 10.83 -17.71
C ASN A 68 -6.18 10.98 -17.57
N ASN A 69 -5.75 12.01 -16.83
CA ASN A 69 -4.33 12.30 -16.59
C ASN A 69 -3.90 11.68 -15.26
N PRO A 70 -2.87 10.84 -15.24
CA PRO A 70 -2.36 10.28 -13.97
C PRO A 70 -1.81 11.40 -13.09
N LEU A 71 -2.03 11.29 -11.77
CA LEU A 71 -1.42 12.18 -10.77
C LEU A 71 -0.10 11.65 -10.24
N TYR A 72 0.22 10.41 -10.53
CA TYR A 72 1.41 9.72 -10.04
C TYR A 72 2.21 9.14 -11.19
N TRP A 73 3.50 9.06 -10.98
CA TRP A 73 4.46 8.52 -11.93
C TRP A 73 5.32 7.43 -11.26
N ILE A 74 5.63 6.40 -12.03
CA ILE A 74 6.51 5.31 -11.61
C ILE A 74 7.85 5.50 -12.33
N ASP A 75 8.94 5.47 -11.58
CA ASP A 75 10.29 5.51 -12.11
C ASP A 75 10.64 4.14 -12.74
N GLY A 76 10.44 4.04 -14.05
CA GLY A 76 10.68 2.81 -14.78
C GLY A 76 12.16 2.43 -14.84
N ASP A 77 13.07 3.40 -14.85
CA ASP A 77 14.51 3.13 -14.87
C ASP A 77 14.95 2.59 -13.51
N LEU A 78 14.48 3.20 -12.42
CA LEU A 78 14.72 2.70 -11.08
C LEU A 78 14.08 1.33 -10.86
N LEU A 79 12.85 1.11 -11.37
CA LEU A 79 12.19 -0.20 -11.29
C LEU A 79 13.00 -1.28 -11.98
N ARG A 80 13.58 -0.97 -13.16
CA ARG A 80 14.48 -1.87 -13.90
C ARG A 80 15.75 -2.17 -13.13
N GLU A 81 16.35 -1.17 -12.47
CA GLU A 81 17.54 -1.36 -11.63
C GLU A 81 17.24 -2.24 -10.41
N LEU A 82 16.10 -2.00 -9.77
CA LEU A 82 15.69 -2.72 -8.57
C LEU A 82 15.25 -4.15 -8.84
N GLN A 83 14.86 -4.51 -10.05
CA GLN A 83 14.45 -5.86 -10.44
C GLN A 83 13.57 -6.57 -9.40
N PRO A 84 12.38 -6.07 -9.07
CA PRO A 84 11.53 -6.68 -8.05
C PRO A 84 10.93 -8.00 -8.53
N ASP A 85 10.95 -9.02 -7.66
CA ASP A 85 10.24 -10.28 -7.87
C ASP A 85 8.73 -10.13 -7.59
N LEU A 86 8.39 -9.27 -6.61
CA LEU A 86 7.02 -8.99 -6.16
C LEU A 86 6.77 -7.49 -6.10
N ILE A 87 5.68 -7.04 -6.71
CA ILE A 87 5.19 -5.67 -6.64
C ILE A 87 3.83 -5.66 -5.96
N ILE A 88 3.68 -4.86 -4.89
CA ILE A 88 2.41 -4.71 -4.18
C ILE A 88 1.84 -3.33 -4.48
N THR A 89 0.63 -3.31 -5.01
CA THR A 89 -0.10 -2.10 -5.39
C THR A 89 -1.54 -2.14 -4.88
N GLN A 90 -2.33 -1.13 -5.19
CA GLN A 90 -3.74 -1.09 -4.82
C GLN A 90 -4.63 -0.98 -6.06
N GLU A 91 -5.85 -1.49 -5.95
CA GLU A 91 -6.88 -1.30 -6.95
C GLU A 91 -7.77 -0.12 -6.53
N LEU A 92 -7.29 1.08 -6.76
CA LEU A 92 -8.07 2.30 -6.60
C LEU A 92 -8.17 3.04 -7.92
N CYS A 93 -9.05 4.05 -7.96
CA CYS A 93 -9.16 4.96 -9.08
C CYS A 93 -7.75 5.44 -9.51
N GLU A 94 -7.40 5.23 -10.76
CA GLU A 94 -6.08 5.55 -11.38
C GLU A 94 -5.63 7.01 -11.16
N VAL A 95 -6.56 7.85 -10.70
CA VAL A 95 -6.31 9.26 -10.41
C VAL A 95 -5.88 9.49 -8.95
N CYS A 96 -6.32 8.64 -8.01
CA CYS A 96 -6.07 8.87 -6.57
C CYS A 96 -4.83 8.13 -6.06
N ALA A 97 -4.35 7.13 -6.80
CA ALA A 97 -3.18 6.33 -6.46
C ALA A 97 -2.60 5.70 -7.72
N ILE A 98 -1.44 5.05 -7.58
CA ILE A 98 -0.86 4.28 -8.67
C ILE A 98 -1.73 3.03 -8.83
N GLY A 99 -2.62 3.06 -9.82
CA GLY A 99 -3.50 1.94 -10.14
C GLY A 99 -2.71 0.74 -10.65
N SER A 100 -3.26 -0.46 -10.46
CA SER A 100 -2.66 -1.70 -10.94
C SER A 100 -2.37 -1.67 -12.45
N GLY A 101 -3.23 -1.03 -13.24
CA GLY A 101 -3.06 -0.90 -14.69
C GLY A 101 -1.75 -0.20 -15.09
N SER A 102 -1.44 0.95 -14.49
CA SER A 102 -0.20 1.69 -14.76
C SER A 102 1.05 0.94 -14.27
N VAL A 103 0.94 0.16 -13.19
CA VAL A 103 2.02 -0.71 -12.70
C VAL A 103 2.30 -1.83 -13.69
N PHE A 104 1.26 -2.55 -14.15
CA PHE A 104 1.39 -3.60 -15.14
C PHE A 104 2.02 -3.09 -16.44
N GLU A 105 1.52 -1.96 -16.96
CA GLU A 105 2.07 -1.37 -18.19
C GLU A 105 3.53 -0.94 -18.04
N THR A 106 3.89 -0.32 -16.92
CA THR A 106 5.28 0.12 -16.69
C THR A 106 6.18 -1.09 -16.54
N ALA A 107 5.83 -2.07 -15.71
CA ALA A 107 6.61 -3.29 -15.54
C ALA A 107 6.83 -4.01 -16.88
N ALA A 108 5.78 -4.18 -17.68
CA ALA A 108 5.86 -4.83 -18.99
C ALA A 108 6.74 -4.07 -20.00
N LYS A 109 6.87 -2.74 -19.87
CA LYS A 109 7.73 -1.94 -20.75
C LYS A 109 9.20 -1.95 -20.36
N VAL A 110 9.50 -2.05 -19.04
CA VAL A 110 10.85 -1.81 -18.55
C VAL A 110 11.58 -3.08 -18.07
N LEU A 111 10.83 -4.13 -17.72
CA LEU A 111 11.39 -5.41 -17.27
C LEU A 111 11.37 -6.42 -18.43
N ASP A 112 12.41 -7.22 -18.52
CA ASP A 112 12.54 -8.34 -19.45
C ASP A 112 11.97 -9.67 -18.93
N TYR A 113 11.37 -9.62 -17.72
CA TYR A 113 10.65 -10.70 -17.04
C TYR A 113 9.34 -10.17 -16.47
N GLN A 114 8.49 -11.07 -16.00
CA GLN A 114 7.21 -10.71 -15.39
C GLN A 114 7.27 -10.92 -13.87
N PRO A 115 7.32 -9.82 -13.08
CA PRO A 115 7.20 -9.92 -11.63
C PRO A 115 5.80 -10.39 -11.22
N GLU A 116 5.68 -10.99 -10.05
CA GLU A 116 4.37 -11.17 -9.44
C GLU A 116 3.83 -9.79 -9.01
N ILE A 117 2.60 -9.47 -9.40
CA ILE A 117 1.95 -8.21 -9.02
C ILE A 117 0.69 -8.54 -8.27
N ILE A 118 0.63 -8.16 -7.00
CA ILE A 118 -0.56 -8.32 -6.17
C ILE A 118 -1.21 -6.97 -5.88
N THR A 119 -2.51 -7.00 -5.81
CA THR A 119 -3.34 -5.82 -5.60
C THR A 119 -4.08 -5.94 -4.29
N VAL A 120 -3.94 -4.95 -3.40
CA VAL A 120 -4.69 -4.89 -2.15
C VAL A 120 -5.89 -3.96 -2.30
N ARG A 121 -7.05 -4.40 -1.80
CA ARG A 121 -8.33 -3.68 -1.91
C ARG A 121 -9.18 -3.90 -0.66
N PRO A 122 -8.82 -3.31 0.48
CA PRO A 122 -9.61 -3.48 1.68
C PRO A 122 -10.88 -2.62 1.63
N ALA A 123 -12.04 -3.22 1.88
CA ALA A 123 -13.30 -2.54 2.14
C ALA A 123 -13.67 -2.59 3.64
N GLY A 124 -13.05 -3.50 4.41
CA GLY A 124 -13.26 -3.67 5.85
C GLY A 124 -12.07 -4.36 6.52
N LEU A 125 -12.19 -4.60 7.82
CA LEU A 125 -11.11 -5.20 8.63
C LEU A 125 -10.78 -6.63 8.18
N ASP A 126 -11.78 -7.42 7.82
CA ASP A 126 -11.53 -8.79 7.34
C ASP A 126 -10.75 -8.80 6.03
N ASP A 127 -10.96 -7.81 5.17
CA ASP A 127 -10.18 -7.68 3.94
C ASP A 127 -8.73 -7.31 4.23
N ILE A 128 -8.47 -6.52 5.29
CA ILE A 128 -7.09 -6.23 5.73
C ILE A 128 -6.40 -7.53 6.16
N PHE A 129 -7.05 -8.36 6.96
CA PHE A 129 -6.52 -9.67 7.33
C PHE A 129 -6.27 -10.56 6.11
N GLN A 130 -7.20 -10.58 5.18
CA GLN A 130 -7.02 -11.34 3.94
C GLN A 130 -5.84 -10.80 3.10
N ASN A 131 -5.68 -9.48 3.04
CA ASN A 131 -4.53 -8.87 2.34
C ASN A 131 -3.20 -9.24 3.00
N ILE A 132 -3.12 -9.31 4.34
CA ILE A 132 -1.93 -9.79 5.04
C ILE A 132 -1.62 -11.23 4.65
N LEU A 133 -2.64 -12.10 4.60
CA LEU A 133 -2.46 -13.50 4.19
C LEU A 133 -2.00 -13.60 2.73
N ASN A 134 -2.58 -12.80 1.82
CA ASN A 134 -2.21 -12.78 0.41
C ASN A 134 -0.77 -12.28 0.21
N VAL A 135 -0.36 -11.21 0.92
CA VAL A 135 1.03 -10.72 0.91
C VAL A 135 1.97 -11.79 1.44
N GLY A 136 1.62 -12.46 2.54
CA GLY A 136 2.42 -13.54 3.11
C GLY A 136 2.55 -14.74 2.19
N GLN A 137 1.50 -15.07 1.44
CA GLN A 137 1.52 -16.15 0.45
C GLN A 137 2.45 -15.80 -0.72
N ALA A 138 2.30 -14.62 -1.32
CA ALA A 138 3.13 -14.14 -2.42
C ALA A 138 4.59 -13.98 -2.00
N ALA A 139 4.83 -13.49 -0.77
CA ALA A 139 6.17 -13.35 -0.21
C ALA A 139 6.77 -14.67 0.35
N GLN A 140 6.09 -15.81 0.18
CA GLN A 140 6.51 -17.16 0.61
C GLN A 140 6.70 -17.32 2.13
N VAL A 141 5.95 -16.57 2.92
CA VAL A 141 5.94 -16.63 4.40
C VAL A 141 4.52 -16.83 4.96
N PRO A 142 3.72 -17.80 4.45
CA PRO A 142 2.30 -17.91 4.82
C PRO A 142 2.09 -18.14 6.32
N GLN A 143 2.99 -18.85 7.00
CA GLN A 143 2.85 -19.08 8.44
C GLN A 143 3.03 -17.78 9.24
N ARG A 144 3.99 -16.92 8.88
CA ARG A 144 4.16 -15.62 9.54
C ARG A 144 2.93 -14.72 9.36
N ALA A 145 2.30 -14.79 8.18
CA ALA A 145 1.08 -14.04 7.92
C ALA A 145 -0.10 -14.55 8.76
N GLN A 146 -0.25 -15.85 8.92
CA GLN A 146 -1.26 -16.44 9.78
C GLN A 146 -1.05 -16.05 11.24
N ASP A 147 0.17 -16.17 11.75
CA ASP A 147 0.53 -15.82 13.13
C ASP A 147 0.25 -14.33 13.42
N LEU A 148 0.56 -13.43 12.45
CA LEU A 148 0.27 -12.00 12.54
C LEU A 148 -1.24 -11.73 12.59
N VAL A 149 -2.03 -12.36 11.73
CA VAL A 149 -3.49 -12.19 11.69
C VAL A 149 -4.11 -12.71 12.99
N ASP A 150 -3.66 -13.84 13.52
CA ASP A 150 -4.15 -14.41 14.77
C ASP A 150 -3.81 -13.50 15.96
N ASP A 151 -2.63 -12.86 15.95
CA ASP A 151 -2.27 -11.88 16.97
C ASP A 151 -3.15 -10.64 16.91
N LEU A 152 -3.34 -10.07 15.73
CA LEU A 152 -4.19 -8.91 15.53
C LEU A 152 -5.64 -9.18 15.97
N ARG A 153 -6.20 -10.34 15.64
CA ARG A 153 -7.53 -10.75 16.09
C ARG A 153 -7.63 -10.86 17.59
N ARG A 154 -6.67 -11.51 18.25
CA ARG A 154 -6.64 -11.59 19.72
C ARG A 154 -6.60 -10.20 20.38
N ARG A 155 -5.83 -9.27 19.82
CA ARG A 155 -5.79 -7.89 20.33
C ARG A 155 -7.14 -7.19 20.19
N MET A 156 -7.83 -7.36 19.05
CA MET A 156 -9.18 -6.82 18.84
C MET A 156 -10.19 -7.45 19.82
N ASP A 157 -10.16 -8.77 19.99
CA ASP A 157 -11.04 -9.48 20.91
C ASP A 157 -10.83 -9.03 22.36
N HIS A 158 -9.59 -8.77 22.75
CA HIS A 158 -9.26 -8.24 24.07
C HIS A 158 -9.92 -6.85 24.29
N VAL A 159 -9.82 -5.96 23.32
CA VAL A 159 -10.46 -4.63 23.39
C VAL A 159 -11.98 -4.77 23.43
N THR A 160 -12.55 -5.58 22.53
CA THR A 160 -14.00 -5.80 22.46
C THR A 160 -14.54 -6.42 23.74
N GLY A 161 -13.82 -7.40 24.31
CA GLY A 161 -14.18 -8.03 25.59
C GLY A 161 -14.19 -7.04 26.76
N GLY A 162 -13.21 -6.11 26.80
CA GLY A 162 -13.17 -5.06 27.83
C GLY A 162 -14.26 -3.99 27.72
N LEU A 163 -14.98 -3.96 26.57
CA LEU A 163 -16.04 -2.98 26.32
C LEU A 163 -17.47 -3.53 26.51
N GLN A 164 -17.63 -4.80 26.87
CA GLN A 164 -18.95 -5.44 26.95
C GLN A 164 -19.85 -4.85 28.02
N ASP A 165 -19.31 -4.40 29.15
CA ASP A 165 -20.03 -3.86 30.29
C ASP A 165 -20.20 -2.33 30.25
N ILE A 166 -19.79 -1.67 29.15
CA ILE A 166 -19.88 -0.22 29.02
C ILE A 166 -21.29 0.16 28.52
N GLU A 167 -22.11 0.71 29.41
CA GLU A 167 -23.46 1.17 29.11
C GLU A 167 -23.47 2.48 28.28
N LEU A 168 -22.54 3.40 28.59
CA LEU A 168 -22.47 4.71 27.95
C LEU A 168 -21.49 4.67 26.75
N ARG A 169 -22.05 4.71 25.55
CA ARG A 169 -21.26 4.77 24.32
C ARG A 169 -21.29 6.17 23.73
N PRO A 170 -20.13 6.79 23.44
CA PRO A 170 -20.08 8.10 22.79
C PRO A 170 -20.66 8.01 21.39
N ARG A 171 -21.30 9.11 20.95
CA ARG A 171 -21.65 9.27 19.53
C ARG A 171 -20.43 9.83 18.80
N VAL A 172 -19.94 9.09 17.83
CA VAL A 172 -18.75 9.45 17.04
C VAL A 172 -19.16 9.67 15.58
N PHE A 173 -18.66 10.74 15.00
CA PHE A 173 -18.74 11.00 13.57
C PHE A 173 -17.31 11.03 13.01
N CYS A 174 -17.05 10.19 12.01
CA CYS A 174 -15.77 10.16 11.31
C CYS A 174 -15.90 10.96 10.01
N VAL A 175 -14.97 11.90 9.79
CA VAL A 175 -14.92 12.79 8.61
C VAL A 175 -13.85 12.31 7.64
#